data_2c9295f11892caebebfd828172d92f96
#
_entry.id   2c9295f11892caebebfd828172d92f96
#
_cell.length_a   1.000
_cell.length_b   1.000
_cell.length_c   1.000
_cell.angle_alpha   90.00
_cell.angle_beta   90.00
_cell.angle_gamma   90.00
#
_symmetry.space_group_name_H-M   'P 1'
#
loop_
_entity.id
_entity.type
_entity.pdbx_description
1 polymer ?
#
loop_
_entity_poly.entity_id
_entity_poly.type
_entity_poly.pdbx_seq_one_letter_code
_entity_poly.pdbx_strand_id
1 'polypeptide(L)'
;MKVFVVEDSAAVRERLIEMIREIENIEVVGEAGTYDAAVNGIMNTRPDVAVLDIKLADDGGSGIDVLNQVRKGLPAMKAIVLSNYATPQHMKASADAGAEYFLDKSADFERITEILEQMKSGTSGH
;
A
#
# COMPACT_ATOMS: atom_id res chain seq x y z
N MET A 1 7.99 -9.32 -8.06
CA MET A 1 7.31 -8.91 -6.82
C MET A 1 5.91 -8.40 -7.17
N LYS A 2 4.91 -8.85 -6.45
CA LYS A 2 3.51 -8.49 -6.71
C LYS A 2 3.07 -7.36 -5.79
N VAL A 3 2.45 -6.32 -6.37
CA VAL A 3 2.03 -5.13 -5.63
C VAL A 3 0.54 -4.90 -5.83
N PHE A 4 -0.15 -4.58 -4.74
CA PHE A 4 -1.56 -4.19 -4.76
C PHE A 4 -1.67 -2.71 -4.34
N VAL A 5 -2.48 -1.93 -5.05
CA VAL A 5 -2.60 -0.49 -4.80
C VAL A 5 -4.00 -0.16 -4.28
N VAL A 6 -4.06 0.50 -3.12
CA VAL A 6 -5.32 0.95 -2.52
C VAL A 6 -5.31 2.48 -2.43
N GLU A 7 -6.16 3.13 -3.20
CA GLU A 7 -6.22 4.57 -3.32
C GLU A 7 -7.62 4.99 -3.77
N ASP A 8 -8.28 5.88 -3.04
CA ASP A 8 -9.67 6.26 -3.35
C ASP A 8 -9.80 7.15 -4.59
N SER A 9 -8.81 7.99 -4.88
CA SER A 9 -8.83 8.82 -6.08
C SER A 9 -8.43 8.01 -7.30
N ALA A 10 -9.34 7.86 -8.26
CA ALA A 10 -9.05 7.12 -9.49
C ALA A 10 -7.84 7.69 -10.24
N ALA A 11 -7.73 9.02 -10.29
CA ALA A 11 -6.63 9.68 -10.99
C ALA A 11 -5.29 9.42 -10.30
N VAL A 12 -5.25 9.51 -8.98
CA VAL A 12 -4.03 9.25 -8.21
C VAL A 12 -3.66 7.79 -8.27
N ARG A 13 -4.65 6.90 -8.18
CA ARG A 13 -4.45 5.45 -8.27
C ARG A 13 -3.81 5.06 -9.60
N GLU A 14 -4.33 5.61 -10.70
CA GLU A 14 -3.79 5.37 -12.03
C GLU A 14 -2.35 5.84 -12.15
N ARG A 15 -2.05 7.02 -11.61
CA ARG A 15 -0.70 7.56 -11.63
C ARG A 15 0.28 6.69 -10.83
N LEU A 16 -0.15 6.22 -9.65
CA LEU A 16 0.65 5.29 -8.85
C LEU A 16 0.96 4.02 -9.61
N ILE A 17 -0.07 3.44 -10.23
CA ILE A 17 0.07 2.19 -10.97
C ILE A 17 1.04 2.36 -12.14
N GLU A 18 0.93 3.46 -12.88
CA GLU A 18 1.85 3.76 -13.98
C GLU A 18 3.30 3.85 -13.50
N MET A 19 3.53 4.55 -12.39
CA MET A 19 4.85 4.67 -11.79
C MET A 19 5.42 3.32 -11.41
N ILE A 20 4.60 2.50 -10.77
CA ILE A 20 5.03 1.18 -10.28
C ILE A 20 5.34 0.24 -11.44
N ARG A 21 4.54 0.31 -12.50
CA ARG A 21 4.75 -0.54 -13.69
C ARG A 21 6.04 -0.27 -14.43
N GLU A 22 6.64 0.88 -14.23
CA GLU A 22 7.93 1.20 -14.84
C GLU A 22 9.10 0.49 -14.17
N ILE A 23 8.87 -0.08 -13.00
CA ILE A 23 9.93 -0.80 -12.26
C ILE A 23 10.02 -2.23 -12.78
N GLU A 24 11.20 -2.66 -13.18
CA GLU A 24 11.41 -4.02 -13.66
C GLU A 24 11.11 -5.06 -12.59
N ASN A 25 10.51 -6.16 -13.01
CA ASN A 25 10.22 -7.31 -12.16
C ASN A 25 9.20 -7.02 -11.05
N ILE A 26 8.38 -5.99 -11.27
CA ILE A 26 7.23 -5.70 -10.40
C ILE A 26 5.95 -5.80 -11.22
N GLU A 27 4.99 -6.49 -10.66
CA GLU A 27 3.68 -6.66 -11.28
C GLU A 27 2.60 -6.06 -10.37
N VAL A 28 1.75 -5.19 -10.91
CA VAL A 28 0.58 -4.69 -10.19
C VAL A 28 -0.52 -5.71 -10.36
N VAL A 29 -0.86 -6.43 -9.31
CA VAL A 29 -1.81 -7.54 -9.37
C VAL A 29 -3.25 -7.12 -9.09
N GLY A 30 -3.46 -5.89 -8.66
CA GLY A 30 -4.81 -5.39 -8.44
C GLY A 30 -4.82 -3.99 -7.84
N GLU A 31 -6.02 -3.42 -7.80
CA GLU A 31 -6.24 -2.08 -7.28
C GLU A 31 -7.62 -1.98 -6.65
N ALA A 32 -7.78 -1.07 -5.70
CA ALA A 32 -9.06 -0.84 -5.05
C ALA A 32 -9.15 0.59 -4.51
N GLY A 33 -10.37 1.08 -4.38
CA GLY A 33 -10.64 2.42 -3.83
C GLY A 33 -11.47 2.38 -2.56
N THR A 34 -11.95 1.22 -2.15
CA THR A 34 -12.81 1.07 -0.96
C THR A 34 -12.26 0.00 -0.04
N TYR A 35 -12.74 0.00 1.19
CA TYR A 35 -12.33 -0.99 2.19
C TYR A 35 -12.63 -2.43 1.72
N ASP A 36 -13.87 -2.71 1.34
CA ASP A 36 -14.26 -4.07 0.97
C ASP A 36 -13.51 -4.57 -0.26
N ALA A 37 -13.39 -3.73 -1.29
CA ALA A 37 -12.66 -4.11 -2.50
C ALA A 37 -11.19 -4.35 -2.20
N ALA A 38 -10.60 -3.55 -1.29
CA ALA A 38 -9.21 -3.70 -0.91
C ALA A 38 -8.97 -5.01 -0.16
N VAL A 39 -9.78 -5.30 0.85
CA VAL A 39 -9.63 -6.53 1.62
C VAL A 39 -9.80 -7.75 0.71
N ASN A 40 -10.87 -7.79 -0.08
CA ASN A 40 -11.14 -8.91 -0.98
C ASN A 40 -10.04 -9.08 -2.02
N GLY A 41 -9.61 -7.97 -2.63
CA GLY A 41 -8.58 -8.01 -3.66
C GLY A 41 -7.23 -8.47 -3.14
N ILE A 42 -6.84 -7.97 -1.97
CA ILE A 42 -5.56 -8.36 -1.35
C ILE A 42 -5.59 -9.83 -0.97
N MET A 43 -6.68 -10.29 -0.35
CA MET A 43 -6.77 -11.69 0.06
C MET A 43 -6.79 -12.64 -1.15
N ASN A 44 -7.40 -12.23 -2.25
CA ASN A 44 -7.46 -13.04 -3.46
C ASN A 44 -6.13 -13.07 -4.23
N THR A 45 -5.40 -11.97 -4.26
CA THR A 45 -4.15 -11.88 -5.05
C THR A 45 -2.91 -12.22 -4.24
N ARG A 46 -2.98 -12.11 -2.92
CA ARG A 46 -1.86 -12.38 -2.00
C ARG A 46 -0.58 -11.68 -2.44
N PRO A 47 -0.59 -10.32 -2.49
CA PRO A 47 0.57 -9.59 -2.97
C PRO A 47 1.73 -9.64 -1.99
N ASP A 48 2.91 -9.33 -2.48
CA ASP A 48 4.09 -9.20 -1.62
C ASP A 48 4.09 -7.87 -0.88
N VAL A 49 3.55 -6.82 -1.52
CA VAL A 49 3.50 -5.47 -0.97
C VAL A 49 2.13 -4.84 -1.26
N ALA A 50 1.56 -4.17 -0.28
CA ALA A 50 0.38 -3.34 -0.47
C ALA A 50 0.76 -1.87 -0.26
N VAL A 51 0.36 -1.00 -1.19
CA VAL A 51 0.49 0.44 -1.07
C VAL A 51 -0.89 0.96 -0.71
N LEU A 52 -1.04 1.56 0.46
CA LEU A 52 -2.34 1.84 1.05
C LEU A 52 -2.50 3.30 1.42
N ASP A 53 -3.50 3.96 0.83
CA ASP A 53 -3.93 5.29 1.28
C ASP A 53 -4.75 5.10 2.56
N ILE A 54 -4.58 5.99 3.53
CA ILE A 54 -5.36 5.93 4.78
C ILE A 54 -6.83 6.22 4.51
N LYS A 55 -7.11 7.28 3.75
CA LYS A 55 -8.50 7.68 3.50
C LYS A 55 -9.06 6.94 2.28
N LEU A 56 -10.14 6.21 2.47
CA LEU A 56 -10.80 5.47 1.40
C LEU A 56 -12.17 6.06 1.07
N ALA A 57 -12.71 5.67 -0.08
CA ALA A 57 -13.91 6.29 -0.65
C ALA A 57 -15.19 6.02 0.13
N ASP A 58 -15.26 4.91 0.85
CA ASP A 58 -16.47 4.53 1.59
C ASP A 58 -16.24 4.61 3.11
N ASP A 59 -17.31 4.33 3.87
CA ASP A 59 -17.27 4.36 5.32
C ASP A 59 -16.93 3.01 5.94
N GLY A 60 -16.49 2.03 5.14
CA GLY A 60 -16.17 0.70 5.62
C GLY A 60 -14.93 0.62 6.49
N GLY A 61 -14.02 1.58 6.33
CA GLY A 61 -12.78 1.63 7.08
C GLY A 61 -11.68 2.36 6.33
N SER A 62 -10.57 2.60 7.00
CA SER A 62 -9.40 3.24 6.42
C SER A 62 -8.43 2.22 5.83
N GLY A 63 -7.38 2.72 5.17
CA GLY A 63 -6.29 1.85 4.70
C GLY A 63 -5.58 1.13 5.84
N ILE A 64 -5.52 1.77 7.01
CA ILE A 64 -4.95 1.13 8.20
C ILE A 64 -5.85 -0.03 8.66
N ASP A 65 -7.17 0.16 8.59
CA ASP A 65 -8.13 -0.91 8.91
C ASP A 65 -8.00 -2.08 7.94
N VAL A 66 -7.78 -1.78 6.64
CA VAL A 66 -7.51 -2.82 5.64
C VAL A 66 -6.27 -3.61 6.05
N LEU A 67 -5.20 -2.91 6.40
CA LEU A 67 -3.94 -3.55 6.78
C LEU A 67 -4.12 -4.45 8.01
N ASN A 68 -4.81 -3.96 9.04
CA ASN A 68 -5.08 -4.76 10.23
C ASN A 68 -5.86 -6.02 9.88
N GLN A 69 -6.83 -5.91 8.97
CA GLN A 69 -7.66 -7.05 8.59
C GLN A 69 -6.88 -8.10 7.77
N VAL A 70 -6.17 -7.66 6.73
CA VAL A 70 -5.47 -8.61 5.85
C VAL A 70 -4.22 -9.20 6.49
N ARG A 71 -3.63 -8.49 7.46
CA ARG A 71 -2.43 -8.97 8.16
C ARG A 71 -2.70 -10.29 8.88
N LYS A 72 -3.93 -10.54 9.28
CA LYS A 72 -4.31 -11.79 9.94
C LYS A 72 -4.08 -13.00 9.04
N GLY A 73 -4.33 -12.85 7.75
CA GLY A 73 -4.15 -13.94 6.79
C GLY A 73 -2.85 -13.86 6.01
N LEU A 74 -2.18 -12.70 6.01
CA LEU A 74 -0.98 -12.44 5.24
C LEU A 74 0.08 -11.75 6.12
N PRO A 75 0.58 -12.44 7.13
CA PRO A 75 1.50 -11.79 8.10
C PRO A 75 2.85 -11.38 7.50
N ALA A 76 3.24 -11.99 6.39
CA ALA A 76 4.53 -11.67 5.75
C ALA A 76 4.42 -10.55 4.71
N MET A 77 3.21 -10.12 4.36
CA MET A 77 3.03 -9.05 3.39
C MET A 77 3.59 -7.74 3.93
N LYS A 78 4.33 -7.01 3.10
CA LYS A 78 4.83 -5.69 3.47
C LYS A 78 3.83 -4.61 3.10
N ALA A 79 3.88 -3.48 3.80
CA ALA A 79 2.93 -2.40 3.58
C ALA A 79 3.61 -1.03 3.57
N ILE A 80 3.19 -0.20 2.63
CA ILE A 80 3.58 1.21 2.55
C ILE A 80 2.29 2.00 2.72
N VAL A 81 2.19 2.80 3.78
CA VAL A 81 1.00 3.62 4.03
C VAL A 81 1.25 5.05 3.55
N LEU A 82 0.29 5.59 2.83
CA LEU A 82 0.33 6.96 2.31
C LEU A 82 -0.72 7.80 3.01
N SER A 83 -0.39 9.07 3.30
CA SER A 83 -1.34 9.98 3.92
C SER A 83 -1.12 11.41 3.44
N ASN A 84 -2.20 12.14 3.22
CA ASN A 84 -2.14 13.59 3.00
C ASN A 84 -1.87 14.33 4.30
N TYR A 85 -2.07 13.65 5.44
CA TYR A 85 -1.92 14.25 6.76
C TYR A 85 -1.02 13.35 7.61
N ALA A 86 0.26 13.72 7.69
CA ALA A 86 1.25 12.94 8.44
C ALA A 86 1.18 13.32 9.93
N THR A 87 0.07 13.01 10.58
CA THR A 87 -0.09 13.28 12.01
C THR A 87 0.57 12.20 12.84
N PRO A 88 0.99 12.52 14.08
CA PRO A 88 1.54 11.51 14.97
C PRO A 88 0.60 10.34 15.23
N GLN A 89 -0.71 10.59 15.29
CA GLN A 89 -1.70 9.52 15.47
C GLN A 89 -1.72 8.56 14.29
N HIS A 90 -1.68 9.10 13.07
CA HIS A 90 -1.65 8.27 11.86
C HIS A 90 -0.35 7.46 11.76
N MET A 91 0.76 8.10 12.10
CA MET A 91 2.06 7.43 12.08
C MET A 91 2.09 6.27 13.07
N LYS A 92 1.59 6.51 14.28
CA LYS A 92 1.53 5.48 15.31
C LYS A 92 0.60 4.34 14.91
N ALA A 93 -0.59 4.65 14.40
CA ALA A 93 -1.56 3.64 13.99
C ALA A 93 -1.01 2.78 12.86
N SER A 94 -0.29 3.38 11.91
CA SER A 94 0.34 2.65 10.81
C SER A 94 1.42 1.71 11.32
N ALA A 95 2.28 2.19 12.24
CA ALA A 95 3.32 1.37 12.82
C ALA A 95 2.73 0.22 13.64
N ASP A 96 1.68 0.48 14.41
CA ASP A 96 1.00 -0.54 15.20
C ASP A 96 0.37 -1.62 14.32
N ALA A 97 -0.07 -1.24 13.12
CA ALA A 97 -0.61 -2.18 12.14
C ALA A 97 0.49 -2.96 11.40
N GLY A 98 1.75 -2.61 11.62
CA GLY A 98 2.87 -3.31 11.03
C GLY A 98 3.32 -2.77 9.68
N ALA A 99 2.98 -1.52 9.34
CA ALA A 99 3.44 -0.91 8.10
C ALA A 99 4.95 -0.68 8.17
N GLU A 100 5.67 -1.05 7.13
CA GLU A 100 7.11 -0.85 7.03
C GLU A 100 7.47 0.60 6.77
N TYR A 101 6.60 1.32 6.04
CA TYR A 101 6.83 2.72 5.69
C TYR A 101 5.55 3.53 5.82
N PHE A 102 5.72 4.78 6.27
CA PHE A 102 4.65 5.76 6.28
C PHE A 102 5.16 6.98 5.51
N LEU A 103 4.46 7.36 4.45
CA LEU A 103 4.89 8.45 3.57
C LEU A 103 3.84 9.56 3.50
N ASP A 104 4.32 10.80 3.41
CA ASP A 104 3.47 11.95 3.12
C ASP A 104 3.20 11.95 1.62
N LYS A 105 1.93 11.89 1.25
CA LYS A 105 1.51 11.76 -0.13
C LYS A 105 1.96 12.94 -1.00
N SER A 106 1.99 14.15 -0.44
CA SER A 106 2.37 15.33 -1.20
C SER A 106 3.88 15.54 -1.28
N ALA A 107 4.63 15.14 -0.25
CA ALA A 107 6.08 15.36 -0.20
C ALA A 107 6.89 14.15 -0.67
N ASP A 108 6.39 12.95 -0.43
CA ASP A 108 7.17 11.72 -0.61
C ASP A 108 6.67 10.80 -1.72
N PHE A 109 5.76 11.29 -2.57
CA PHE A 109 5.12 10.46 -3.59
C PHE A 109 6.13 9.70 -4.45
N GLU A 110 7.19 10.37 -4.87
CA GLU A 110 8.20 9.75 -5.73
C GLU A 110 9.09 8.75 -5.01
N ARG A 111 9.11 8.80 -3.69
CA ARG A 111 9.89 7.84 -2.89
C ARG A 111 9.33 6.43 -2.96
N ILE A 112 8.09 6.28 -3.38
CA ILE A 112 7.46 4.96 -3.51
C ILE A 112 8.26 4.08 -4.45
N THR A 113 8.69 4.61 -5.59
CA THR A 113 9.49 3.89 -6.57
C THR A 113 10.80 3.40 -5.94
N GLU A 114 11.50 4.29 -5.25
CA GLU A 114 12.76 3.98 -4.60
C GLU A 114 12.59 2.91 -3.52
N ILE A 115 11.53 3.02 -2.71
CA ILE A 115 11.25 2.05 -1.65
C ILE A 115 10.94 0.68 -2.24
N LEU A 116 10.13 0.62 -3.30
CA LEU A 116 9.80 -0.64 -3.95
C LEU A 116 11.05 -1.29 -4.56
N GLU A 117 11.95 -0.50 -5.13
CA GLU A 117 13.21 -1.00 -5.63
C GLU A 117 14.05 -1.63 -4.51
N GLN A 118 14.09 -0.97 -3.36
CA GLN A 118 14.81 -1.48 -2.20
C GLN A 118 14.18 -2.77 -1.67
N MET A 119 12.86 -2.82 -1.59
CA MET A 119 12.14 -4.02 -1.14
C MET A 119 12.40 -5.20 -2.07
N LYS A 120 12.39 -4.95 -3.37
CA LYS A 120 12.66 -5.98 -4.38
C LYS A 120 14.07 -6.54 -4.21
N SER A 121 15.05 -5.67 -4.05
CA SER A 121 16.43 -6.08 -3.85
C SER A 121 16.62 -6.82 -2.54
N GLY A 122 15.97 -6.36 -1.48
CA GLY A 122 16.05 -6.99 -0.17
C GLY A 122 15.45 -8.38 -0.15
N THR A 123 14.36 -8.61 -0.90
CA THR A 123 13.74 -9.92 -0.94
C THR A 123 14.56 -10.93 -1.73
N SER A 124 15.29 -10.48 -2.74
CA SER A 124 16.16 -11.36 -3.49
C SER A 124 17.49 -11.56 -2.78
N GLY A 125 17.72 -10.80 -1.75
CA GLY A 125 19.00 -10.67 -1.15
C GLY A 125 19.39 -11.84 -0.36
N HIS A 126 18.75 -12.49 -0.28
CA HIS A 126 19.31 -13.48 0.47
C HIS A 126 19.06 -13.48 1.87
#